data_cd98f17e6e028a1052025a552f611ef5
#
_entry.id   cd98f17e6e028a1052025a552f611ef5
#
_cell.length_a   1.000
_cell.length_b   1.000
_cell.length_c   1.000
_cell.angle_alpha   90.00
_cell.angle_beta   90.00
_cell.angle_gamma   90.00
#
_symmetry.space_group_name_H-M   'P 1'
#
loop_
_entity.id
_entity.type
_entity.pdbx_description
1 polymer ?
#
loop_
_entity_poly.entity_id
_entity_poly.type
_entity_poly.pdbx_seq_one_letter_code
_entity_poly.pdbx_strand_id
1 'polypeptide(L)'
;MKIRHFLYNSFLIENGKNKIAIDPGQNLWIFNLSSLIPKTEWKSITHILITHGDPDHHWQSDRVAEASNAPVVCGKELARVENGETLLVDTRGRGLTSWIPFKNVHPLDIGESVILGDVKIEAVKTVHGPISIPILWFKIKQQPGPGERVGIGSVGFKITLDGKTIVNLGDSILQAEWAGLKPDVLMLPIGGPGNNTWTMDVTDALEAVKIIAPKKVIPCHYNVAFFWIKNIASADDQLFKREVEKLGVECSIIRYGDEIEI
;
A
#
# COMPACT_ATOMS: atom_id res chain seq x y z
N MET A 1 1.17 -20.07 -4.05
CA MET A 1 1.34 -18.63 -4.27
C MET A 1 2.22 -18.10 -3.16
N LYS A 2 3.18 -17.19 -3.50
CA LYS A 2 4.12 -16.62 -2.52
C LYS A 2 3.82 -15.16 -2.29
N ILE A 3 3.96 -14.70 -1.05
CA ILE A 3 3.91 -13.29 -0.68
C ILE A 3 5.22 -12.94 0.00
N ARG A 4 5.88 -11.90 -0.49
CA ARG A 4 7.08 -11.34 0.12
C ARG A 4 6.80 -9.90 0.55
N HIS A 5 7.16 -9.57 1.78
CA HIS A 5 6.99 -8.23 2.34
C HIS A 5 8.31 -7.47 2.33
N PHE A 6 8.24 -6.21 2.00
CA PHE A 6 9.31 -5.23 2.16
C PHE A 6 8.96 -4.24 3.27
N LEU A 7 9.51 -3.04 3.28
CA LEU A 7 9.12 -2.02 4.26
C LEU A 7 7.79 -1.37 3.88
N TYR A 8 7.15 -0.71 4.83
CA TYR A 8 5.88 0.01 4.67
C TYR A 8 4.79 -0.94 4.16
N ASN A 9 4.11 -0.57 3.10
CA ASN A 9 3.08 -1.40 2.44
C ASN A 9 3.59 -2.08 1.16
N SER A 10 4.91 -2.24 1.01
CA SER A 10 5.48 -2.80 -0.22
C SER A 10 5.51 -4.32 -0.21
N PHE A 11 4.87 -4.94 -1.20
CA PHE A 11 4.76 -6.38 -1.35
C PHE A 11 5.05 -6.85 -2.77
N LEU A 12 5.52 -8.11 -2.89
CA LEU A 12 5.47 -8.90 -4.12
C LEU A 12 4.58 -10.13 -3.89
N ILE A 13 3.63 -10.33 -4.80
CA ILE A 13 2.77 -11.52 -4.86
C ILE A 13 3.14 -12.31 -6.12
N GLU A 14 3.49 -13.58 -5.96
CA GLU A 14 3.97 -14.42 -7.06
C GLU A 14 3.20 -15.74 -7.16
N ASN A 15 2.82 -16.14 -8.37
CA ASN A 15 2.20 -17.44 -8.63
C ASN A 15 2.83 -18.21 -9.82
N GLY A 16 4.08 -17.92 -10.15
CA GLY A 16 4.78 -18.53 -11.28
C GLY A 16 4.57 -17.82 -12.62
N LYS A 17 3.36 -17.35 -12.94
CA LYS A 17 3.07 -16.55 -14.13
C LYS A 17 3.09 -15.06 -13.87
N ASN A 18 2.55 -14.69 -12.73
CA ASN A 18 2.35 -13.30 -12.35
C ASN A 18 3.28 -12.94 -11.19
N LYS A 19 3.84 -11.76 -11.28
CA LYS A 19 4.57 -11.09 -10.20
C LYS A 19 3.99 -9.70 -10.05
N ILE A 20 3.17 -9.53 -9.02
CA ILE A 20 2.44 -8.29 -8.73
C ILE A 20 3.21 -7.51 -7.68
N ALA A 21 3.63 -6.30 -8.03
CA ALA A 21 4.24 -5.36 -7.09
C ALA A 21 3.16 -4.42 -6.53
N ILE A 22 3.01 -4.39 -5.22
CA ILE A 22 2.19 -3.39 -4.53
C ILE A 22 3.14 -2.37 -3.93
N ASP A 23 2.87 -1.09 -4.17
CA ASP A 23 3.60 0.05 -3.64
C ASP A 23 5.12 -0.10 -3.74
N PRO A 24 5.68 -0.15 -4.96
CA PRO A 24 7.13 -0.23 -5.16
C PRO A 24 7.79 1.12 -4.87
N GLY A 25 7.55 1.63 -3.67
CA GLY A 25 7.96 2.93 -3.22
C GLY A 25 9.45 3.06 -2.93
N GLN A 26 9.81 4.09 -2.19
CA GLN A 26 11.17 4.40 -1.82
C GLN A 26 11.40 4.26 -0.32
N ASN A 27 12.55 3.74 0.05
CA ASN A 27 12.99 3.77 1.45
C ASN A 27 13.26 5.23 1.87
N LEU A 28 12.58 5.69 2.88
CA LEU A 28 12.69 7.07 3.37
C LEU A 28 13.78 7.26 4.43
N TRP A 29 14.63 6.26 4.69
CA TRP A 29 15.80 6.43 5.52
C TRP A 29 16.81 7.36 4.84
N ILE A 30 17.31 8.38 5.54
CA ILE A 30 18.01 9.56 4.97
C ILE A 30 19.15 9.26 4.00
N PHE A 31 19.86 8.16 4.18
CA PHE A 31 20.99 7.79 3.33
C PHE A 31 20.69 6.61 2.40
N ASN A 32 19.43 6.15 2.38
CA ASN A 32 19.01 4.99 1.58
C ASN A 32 17.79 5.34 0.73
N LEU A 33 18.04 6.07 -0.35
CA LEU A 33 17.01 6.43 -1.34
C LEU A 33 16.76 5.31 -2.36
N SER A 34 16.99 4.07 -1.97
CA SER A 34 16.75 2.90 -2.83
C SER A 34 15.26 2.59 -2.93
N SER A 35 14.89 1.90 -4.01
CA SER A 35 13.58 1.26 -4.11
C SER A 35 13.41 0.24 -2.99
N LEU A 36 12.19 0.10 -2.52
CA LEU A 36 11.80 -0.94 -1.56
C LEU A 36 11.93 -2.34 -2.19
N ILE A 37 11.52 -2.46 -3.45
CA ILE A 37 11.68 -3.71 -4.21
C ILE A 37 13.07 -3.73 -4.85
N PRO A 38 13.86 -4.80 -4.68
CA PRO A 38 15.18 -4.92 -5.29
C PRO A 38 15.15 -4.77 -6.80
N LYS A 39 16.14 -4.08 -7.38
CA LYS A 39 16.22 -3.86 -8.84
C LYS A 39 16.31 -5.15 -9.64
N THR A 40 16.80 -6.22 -9.04
CA THR A 40 16.85 -7.55 -9.66
C THR A 40 15.48 -8.13 -9.95
N GLU A 41 14.45 -7.69 -9.25
CA GLU A 41 13.07 -8.13 -9.42
C GLU A 41 12.33 -7.34 -10.53
N TRP A 42 12.74 -6.10 -10.83
CA TRP A 42 11.95 -5.17 -11.64
C TRP A 42 11.52 -5.72 -12.98
N LYS A 43 12.46 -6.33 -13.74
CA LYS A 43 12.17 -6.84 -15.10
C LYS A 43 11.14 -7.97 -15.12
N SER A 44 10.98 -8.67 -14.02
CA SER A 44 10.04 -9.81 -13.91
C SER A 44 8.67 -9.40 -13.39
N ILE A 45 8.48 -8.14 -12.98
CA ILE A 45 7.18 -7.63 -12.51
C ILE A 45 6.21 -7.59 -13.69
N THR A 46 5.02 -8.15 -13.48
CA THR A 46 3.96 -8.23 -14.48
C THR A 46 2.82 -7.25 -14.23
N HIS A 47 2.66 -6.77 -13.00
CA HIS A 47 1.63 -5.80 -12.61
C HIS A 47 2.18 -4.90 -11.50
N ILE A 48 1.81 -3.63 -11.54
CA ILE A 48 2.15 -2.63 -10.52
C ILE A 48 0.85 -2.05 -9.97
N LEU A 49 0.68 -2.09 -8.66
CA LEU A 49 -0.44 -1.49 -7.95
C LEU A 49 0.07 -0.38 -7.05
N ILE A 50 -0.52 0.82 -7.15
CA ILE A 50 -0.14 1.98 -6.35
C ILE A 50 -1.36 2.39 -5.54
N THR A 51 -1.26 2.23 -4.21
CA THR A 51 -2.37 2.53 -3.31
C THR A 51 -2.62 4.03 -3.17
N HIS A 52 -1.57 4.84 -3.17
CA HIS A 52 -1.65 6.30 -3.12
C HIS A 52 -0.32 6.97 -3.47
N GLY A 53 -0.30 8.30 -3.52
CA GLY A 53 0.83 9.07 -4.04
C GLY A 53 1.95 9.39 -3.05
N ASP A 54 1.95 8.85 -1.84
CA ASP A 54 3.00 9.15 -0.86
C ASP A 54 4.34 8.51 -1.24
N PRO A 55 5.48 9.10 -0.84
CA PRO A 55 6.79 8.70 -1.33
C PRO A 55 7.18 7.25 -1.10
N ASP A 56 6.82 6.70 0.05
CA ASP A 56 7.07 5.31 0.42
C ASP A 56 6.18 4.30 -0.31
N HIS A 57 5.16 4.77 -1.01
CA HIS A 57 4.27 3.95 -1.84
C HIS A 57 4.50 4.17 -3.34
N HIS A 58 4.70 5.44 -3.76
CA HIS A 58 4.72 5.82 -5.17
C HIS A 58 6.11 6.03 -5.76
N TRP A 59 7.08 6.59 -5.02
CA TRP A 59 8.39 6.89 -5.57
C TRP A 59 9.09 5.61 -6.05
N GLN A 60 9.77 5.66 -7.19
CA GLN A 60 10.39 4.56 -7.94
C GLN A 60 9.41 3.75 -8.81
N SER A 61 8.09 3.90 -8.67
CA SER A 61 7.15 3.14 -9.52
C SER A 61 7.30 3.45 -11.00
N ASP A 62 7.67 4.67 -11.36
CA ASP A 62 8.01 5.06 -12.73
C ASP A 62 9.18 4.22 -13.30
N ARG A 63 10.24 4.06 -12.52
CA ARG A 63 11.41 3.27 -12.91
C ARG A 63 11.12 1.77 -12.97
N VAL A 64 10.28 1.30 -12.04
CA VAL A 64 9.82 -0.10 -12.06
C VAL A 64 8.96 -0.35 -13.30
N ALA A 65 8.02 0.55 -13.60
CA ALA A 65 7.18 0.46 -14.80
C ALA A 65 7.99 0.53 -16.10
N GLU A 66 8.99 1.41 -16.17
CA GLU A 66 9.91 1.49 -17.31
C GLU A 66 10.71 0.20 -17.50
N ALA A 67 11.23 -0.37 -16.42
CA ALA A 67 12.06 -1.58 -16.47
C ALA A 67 11.27 -2.85 -16.80
N SER A 68 10.02 -2.95 -16.33
CA SER A 68 9.15 -4.13 -16.50
C SER A 68 8.22 -4.03 -17.71
N ASN A 69 7.87 -2.81 -18.14
CA ASN A 69 6.78 -2.52 -19.06
C ASN A 69 5.41 -3.04 -18.56
N ALA A 70 5.25 -3.23 -17.25
CA ALA A 70 4.04 -3.75 -16.61
C ALA A 70 2.92 -2.67 -16.59
N PRO A 71 1.64 -3.07 -16.71
CA PRO A 71 0.51 -2.18 -16.46
C PRO A 71 0.53 -1.69 -15.01
N VAL A 72 0.10 -0.43 -14.84
CA VAL A 72 -0.02 0.24 -13.56
C VAL A 72 -1.49 0.42 -13.22
N VAL A 73 -1.93 -0.04 -12.06
CA VAL A 73 -3.28 0.17 -11.53
C VAL A 73 -3.20 1.09 -10.33
N CYS A 74 -4.03 2.11 -10.28
CA CYS A 74 -4.04 3.10 -9.20
C CYS A 74 -5.44 3.70 -9.00
N GLY A 75 -5.62 4.46 -7.94
CA GLY A 75 -6.82 5.27 -7.75
C GLY A 75 -6.93 6.37 -8.82
N LYS A 76 -8.15 6.68 -9.24
CA LYS A 76 -8.41 7.62 -10.34
C LYS A 76 -7.87 9.03 -10.05
N GLU A 77 -7.90 9.48 -8.81
CA GLU A 77 -7.37 10.80 -8.43
C GLU A 77 -5.85 10.90 -8.57
N LEU A 78 -5.13 9.76 -8.61
CA LEU A 78 -3.69 9.73 -8.83
C LEU A 78 -3.33 9.95 -10.30
N ALA A 79 -4.27 9.82 -11.21
CA ALA A 79 -4.07 9.86 -12.64
C ALA A 79 -4.87 10.99 -13.30
N ARG A 80 -4.34 11.54 -14.39
CA ARG A 80 -5.07 12.43 -15.31
C ARG A 80 -4.67 12.16 -16.74
N VAL A 81 -5.54 12.47 -17.67
CA VAL A 81 -5.24 12.35 -19.11
C VAL A 81 -5.02 13.75 -19.69
N GLU A 82 -3.86 13.96 -20.30
CA GLU A 82 -3.52 15.17 -21.05
C GLU A 82 -2.92 14.81 -22.41
N ASN A 83 -3.43 15.41 -23.46
CA ASN A 83 -2.94 15.19 -24.84
C ASN A 83 -2.86 13.71 -25.26
N GLY A 84 -3.76 12.86 -24.72
CA GLY A 84 -3.78 11.43 -24.99
C GLY A 84 -2.78 10.60 -24.19
N GLU A 85 -2.02 11.22 -23.30
CA GLU A 85 -1.13 10.54 -22.35
C GLU A 85 -1.77 10.46 -20.96
N THR A 86 -1.58 9.34 -20.27
CA THR A 86 -1.94 9.22 -18.88
C THR A 86 -0.76 9.61 -18.00
N LEU A 87 -0.98 10.63 -17.19
CA LEU A 87 0.02 11.15 -16.26
C LEU A 87 -0.34 10.72 -14.84
N LEU A 88 0.65 10.31 -14.07
CA LEU A 88 0.50 10.12 -12.61
C LEU A 88 1.13 11.28 -11.86
N VAL A 89 0.57 11.60 -10.71
CA VAL A 89 1.11 12.63 -9.84
C VAL A 89 2.52 12.25 -9.39
N ASP A 90 3.46 13.18 -9.52
CA ASP A 90 4.80 13.05 -8.96
C ASP A 90 4.92 13.86 -7.67
N THR A 91 5.01 13.18 -6.55
CA THR A 91 5.15 13.79 -5.23
C THR A 91 6.60 14.06 -4.82
N ARG A 92 7.59 13.70 -5.65
CA ARG A 92 9.02 13.94 -5.39
C ARG A 92 9.39 15.42 -5.37
N GLY A 93 8.60 16.26 -6.01
CA GLY A 93 8.82 17.71 -6.03
C GLY A 93 8.73 18.34 -4.62
N ARG A 94 9.68 19.18 -4.26
CA ARG A 94 9.75 19.88 -2.96
C ARG A 94 8.65 20.94 -2.82
N GLY A 95 7.44 20.55 -2.47
CA GLY A 95 6.32 21.46 -2.33
C GLY A 95 5.47 21.62 -3.60
N LEU A 96 5.94 21.16 -4.74
CA LEU A 96 5.21 21.21 -5.99
C LEU A 96 4.83 19.80 -6.42
N THR A 97 3.56 19.60 -6.68
CA THR A 97 3.05 18.40 -7.34
C THR A 97 3.34 18.56 -8.83
N SER A 98 4.07 17.63 -9.41
CA SER A 98 4.27 17.51 -10.84
C SER A 98 3.61 16.25 -11.37
N TRP A 99 3.47 16.17 -12.68
CA TRP A 99 2.88 15.02 -13.34
C TRP A 99 3.90 14.40 -14.28
N ILE A 100 4.07 13.10 -14.21
CA ILE A 100 4.97 12.34 -15.08
C ILE A 100 4.18 11.36 -15.94
N PRO A 101 4.56 11.16 -17.22
CA PRO A 101 3.90 10.21 -18.08
C PRO A 101 4.20 8.77 -17.65
N PHE A 102 3.15 7.95 -17.63
CA PHE A 102 3.23 6.50 -17.48
C PHE A 102 2.58 5.84 -18.68
N LYS A 103 3.12 4.72 -19.09
CA LYS A 103 2.51 3.89 -20.12
C LYS A 103 1.58 2.88 -19.46
N ASN A 104 0.50 2.53 -20.17
CA ASN A 104 -0.41 1.44 -19.75
C ASN A 104 -0.94 1.59 -18.32
N VAL A 105 -1.62 2.69 -18.03
CA VAL A 105 -2.22 2.99 -16.73
C VAL A 105 -3.71 2.68 -16.73
N HIS A 106 -4.18 2.05 -15.69
CA HIS A 106 -5.58 1.70 -15.43
C HIS A 106 -6.04 2.37 -14.14
N PRO A 107 -6.50 3.64 -14.18
CA PRO A 107 -7.06 4.32 -13.02
C PRO A 107 -8.46 3.79 -12.71
N LEU A 108 -8.71 3.49 -11.43
CA LEU A 108 -9.98 2.94 -10.96
C LEU A 108 -10.66 3.87 -9.96
N ASP A 109 -11.98 4.02 -10.10
CA ASP A 109 -12.83 4.53 -9.03
C ASP A 109 -13.14 3.40 -8.02
N ILE A 110 -13.55 3.77 -6.81
CA ILE A 110 -13.94 2.81 -5.77
C ILE A 110 -15.05 1.87 -6.32
N GLY A 111 -14.81 0.57 -6.20
CA GLY A 111 -15.73 -0.47 -6.68
C GLY A 111 -15.53 -0.84 -8.15
N GLU A 112 -14.77 -0.08 -8.92
CA GLU A 112 -14.37 -0.46 -10.28
C GLU A 112 -13.32 -1.57 -10.26
N SER A 113 -13.27 -2.33 -11.35
CA SER A 113 -12.28 -3.40 -11.50
C SER A 113 -11.73 -3.50 -12.92
N VAL A 114 -10.51 -3.99 -13.03
CA VAL A 114 -9.85 -4.32 -14.29
C VAL A 114 -9.40 -5.79 -14.26
N ILE A 115 -9.39 -6.43 -15.42
CA ILE A 115 -8.82 -7.77 -15.62
C ILE A 115 -7.62 -7.63 -16.54
N LEU A 116 -6.45 -7.99 -16.03
CA LEU A 116 -5.18 -7.95 -16.75
C LEU A 116 -4.59 -9.36 -16.78
N GLY A 117 -4.71 -10.02 -17.93
CA GLY A 117 -4.41 -11.44 -18.03
C GLY A 117 -5.39 -12.29 -17.21
N ASP A 118 -4.88 -13.03 -16.24
CA ASP A 118 -5.64 -13.86 -15.30
C ASP A 118 -5.80 -13.21 -13.91
N VAL A 119 -5.35 -11.96 -13.75
CA VAL A 119 -5.45 -11.20 -12.52
C VAL A 119 -6.64 -10.23 -12.58
N LYS A 120 -7.62 -10.37 -11.68
CA LYS A 120 -8.66 -9.38 -11.48
C LYS A 120 -8.25 -8.47 -10.32
N ILE A 121 -8.29 -7.16 -10.54
CA ILE A 121 -7.96 -6.12 -9.56
C ILE A 121 -9.18 -5.21 -9.41
N GLU A 122 -9.66 -5.03 -8.19
CA GLU A 122 -10.81 -4.21 -7.85
C GLU A 122 -10.39 -3.16 -6.82
N ALA A 123 -10.77 -1.90 -7.03
CA ALA A 123 -10.46 -0.81 -6.10
C ALA A 123 -11.40 -0.86 -4.89
N VAL A 124 -10.82 -0.90 -3.70
CA VAL A 124 -11.50 -0.91 -2.40
C VAL A 124 -11.39 0.48 -1.77
N LYS A 125 -12.47 0.94 -1.13
CA LYS A 125 -12.46 2.22 -0.43
C LYS A 125 -11.43 2.21 0.68
N THR A 126 -10.55 3.21 0.65
CA THR A 126 -9.64 3.55 1.74
C THR A 126 -9.63 5.06 1.96
N VAL A 127 -9.24 5.48 3.13
CA VAL A 127 -9.12 6.90 3.49
C VAL A 127 -7.82 7.08 4.25
N HIS A 128 -6.86 7.74 3.63
CA HIS A 128 -5.63 8.12 4.31
C HIS A 128 -5.94 9.16 5.39
N GLY A 129 -5.45 8.94 6.62
CA GLY A 129 -5.62 9.91 7.68
C GLY A 129 -4.69 11.12 7.52
N PRO A 130 -4.99 12.25 8.19
CA PRO A 130 -4.11 13.41 8.17
C PRO A 130 -2.75 13.10 8.79
N ILE A 131 -1.66 13.66 8.22
CA ILE A 131 -0.34 13.56 8.83
C ILE A 131 -0.17 14.67 9.86
N SER A 132 0.36 14.31 11.04
CA SER A 132 0.74 15.24 12.08
C SER A 132 2.15 14.90 12.58
N ILE A 133 3.15 15.60 12.08
CA ILE A 133 4.56 15.37 12.46
C ILE A 133 4.98 16.44 13.47
N PRO A 134 5.35 16.07 14.71
CA PRO A 134 5.95 16.99 15.64
C PRO A 134 7.40 17.28 15.24
N ILE A 135 7.74 18.55 15.02
CA ILE A 135 9.11 19.00 14.78
C ILE A 135 9.44 20.02 15.87
N LEU A 136 10.25 19.62 16.83
CA LEU A 136 10.57 20.42 18.03
C LEU A 136 9.27 20.87 18.73
N TRP A 137 8.98 22.17 18.72
CA TRP A 137 7.76 22.76 19.29
C TRP A 137 6.66 23.06 18.27
N PHE A 138 6.84 22.71 17.00
CA PHE A 138 5.84 22.87 15.96
C PHE A 138 5.23 21.53 15.58
N LYS A 139 3.95 21.53 15.15
CA LYS A 139 3.30 20.40 14.51
C LYS A 139 3.01 20.77 13.06
N ILE A 140 3.60 20.02 12.12
CA ILE A 140 3.21 20.10 10.72
C ILE A 140 2.01 19.18 10.57
N LYS A 141 0.87 19.77 10.20
CA LYS A 141 -0.35 19.02 9.87
C LYS A 141 -0.57 19.10 8.37
N GLN A 142 -0.77 17.96 7.71
CA GLN A 142 -1.17 17.88 6.32
C GLN A 142 -2.45 17.06 6.23
N GLN A 143 -3.45 17.60 5.55
CA GLN A 143 -4.71 16.91 5.28
C GLN A 143 -4.56 16.11 3.98
N PRO A 144 -5.14 14.91 3.88
CA PRO A 144 -5.23 14.20 2.62
C PRO A 144 -6.27 14.88 1.71
N GLY A 145 -6.06 14.82 0.42
CA GLY A 145 -7.04 15.29 -0.55
C GLY A 145 -6.47 15.84 -1.84
N PRO A 146 -7.33 16.21 -2.78
CA PRO A 146 -6.93 16.79 -4.07
C PRO A 146 -6.08 18.05 -3.86
N GLY A 147 -4.91 18.10 -4.47
CA GLY A 147 -3.95 19.20 -4.35
C GLY A 147 -3.05 19.14 -3.12
N GLU A 148 -3.34 18.27 -2.15
CA GLU A 148 -2.46 17.94 -1.05
C GLU A 148 -1.50 16.82 -1.47
N ARG A 149 -0.36 16.71 -0.74
CA ARG A 149 0.65 15.69 -1.08
C ARG A 149 0.40 14.36 -0.44
N VAL A 150 -0.32 14.37 0.67
CA VAL A 150 -0.57 13.22 1.53
C VAL A 150 -1.78 12.46 1.03
N GLY A 151 -1.63 11.15 0.81
CA GLY A 151 -2.73 10.26 0.51
C GLY A 151 -3.47 10.54 -0.80
N ILE A 152 -2.84 11.21 -1.79
CA ILE A 152 -3.48 11.47 -3.08
C ILE A 152 -3.88 10.15 -3.75
N GLY A 153 -5.14 10.04 -4.15
CA GLY A 153 -5.67 8.89 -4.88
C GLY A 153 -5.74 7.61 -4.06
N SER A 154 -5.94 7.73 -2.74
CA SER A 154 -5.98 6.60 -1.81
C SER A 154 -7.02 5.57 -2.19
N VAL A 155 -6.58 4.35 -2.47
CA VAL A 155 -7.39 3.15 -2.71
C VAL A 155 -6.71 1.92 -2.11
N GLY A 156 -7.50 0.95 -1.65
CA GLY A 156 -7.03 -0.40 -1.43
C GLY A 156 -7.27 -1.26 -2.67
N PHE A 157 -6.72 -2.45 -2.70
CA PHE A 157 -6.90 -3.39 -3.79
C PHE A 157 -7.41 -4.73 -3.29
N LYS A 158 -8.46 -5.24 -3.97
CA LYS A 158 -8.88 -6.63 -3.88
C LYS A 158 -8.40 -7.33 -5.14
N ILE A 159 -7.46 -8.25 -4.97
CA ILE A 159 -6.78 -8.99 -6.03
C ILE A 159 -7.31 -10.41 -6.03
N THR A 160 -7.85 -10.85 -7.16
CA THR A 160 -8.28 -12.24 -7.34
C THR A 160 -7.35 -12.92 -8.35
N LEU A 161 -6.71 -13.99 -7.91
CA LEU A 161 -5.70 -14.74 -8.66
C LEU A 161 -5.70 -16.21 -8.21
N ASP A 162 -5.73 -17.17 -9.13
CA ASP A 162 -5.76 -18.61 -8.86
C ASP A 162 -6.87 -19.03 -7.87
N GLY A 163 -8.05 -18.42 -7.96
CA GLY A 163 -9.18 -18.69 -7.09
C GLY A 163 -9.02 -18.16 -5.64
N LYS A 164 -7.92 -17.48 -5.33
CA LYS A 164 -7.70 -16.81 -4.04
C LYS A 164 -7.97 -15.32 -4.14
N THR A 165 -8.42 -14.76 -3.04
CA THR A 165 -8.67 -13.33 -2.89
C THR A 165 -7.72 -12.73 -1.86
N ILE A 166 -6.97 -11.71 -2.28
CA ILE A 166 -6.06 -10.95 -1.43
C ILE A 166 -6.56 -9.51 -1.35
N VAL A 167 -6.66 -8.96 -0.16
CA VAL A 167 -6.97 -7.54 0.03
C VAL A 167 -5.77 -6.83 0.64
N ASN A 168 -5.34 -5.74 0.01
CA ASN A 168 -4.36 -4.82 0.55
C ASN A 168 -5.05 -3.46 0.76
N LEU A 169 -4.98 -2.92 1.97
CA LEU A 169 -5.69 -1.68 2.31
C LEU A 169 -4.84 -0.42 2.12
N GLY A 170 -3.52 -0.58 1.81
CA GLY A 170 -2.64 0.59 1.80
C GLY A 170 -2.65 1.32 3.13
N ASP A 171 -2.45 2.63 3.11
CA ASP A 171 -2.62 3.47 4.28
C ASP A 171 -4.05 3.94 4.40
N SER A 172 -4.72 3.50 5.46
CA SER A 172 -6.11 3.84 5.72
C SER A 172 -6.42 3.90 7.21
N ILE A 173 -7.28 4.83 7.58
CA ILE A 173 -8.03 4.75 8.83
C ILE A 173 -9.18 3.74 8.67
N LEU A 174 -9.72 3.26 9.78
CA LEU A 174 -10.79 2.26 9.81
C LEU A 174 -12.01 2.69 8.99
N GLN A 175 -12.55 1.78 8.17
CA GLN A 175 -13.74 1.99 7.34
C GLN A 175 -14.79 0.90 7.61
N ALA A 176 -16.02 1.29 7.88
CA ALA A 176 -17.13 0.34 8.10
C ALA A 176 -17.54 -0.41 6.81
N GLU A 177 -17.26 0.18 5.64
CA GLU A 177 -17.62 -0.34 4.33
C GLU A 177 -16.83 -1.61 3.94
N TRP A 178 -15.81 -1.98 4.71
CA TRP A 178 -15.07 -3.24 4.49
C TRP A 178 -15.84 -4.50 4.91
N ALA A 179 -17.00 -4.35 5.53
CA ALA A 179 -17.85 -5.47 5.93
C ALA A 179 -18.16 -6.39 4.72
N GLY A 180 -17.90 -7.68 4.90
CA GLY A 180 -18.20 -8.68 3.88
C GLY A 180 -17.13 -8.91 2.81
N LEU A 181 -15.97 -8.27 2.88
CA LEU A 181 -14.84 -8.52 1.96
C LEU A 181 -14.33 -9.96 2.02
N LYS A 182 -14.22 -10.55 3.22
CA LYS A 182 -13.86 -11.94 3.52
C LYS A 182 -12.73 -12.52 2.64
N PRO A 183 -11.57 -11.87 2.54
CA PRO A 183 -10.49 -12.36 1.69
C PRO A 183 -9.80 -13.60 2.29
N ASP A 184 -9.09 -14.34 1.43
CA ASP A 184 -8.19 -15.39 1.89
C ASP A 184 -7.00 -14.79 2.65
N VAL A 185 -6.48 -13.65 2.19
CA VAL A 185 -5.41 -12.90 2.85
C VAL A 185 -5.77 -11.42 2.93
N LEU A 186 -5.57 -10.84 4.11
CA LEU A 186 -5.69 -9.40 4.34
C LEU A 186 -4.31 -8.83 4.71
N MET A 187 -3.86 -7.83 3.98
CA MET A 187 -2.69 -7.01 4.29
C MET A 187 -3.19 -5.67 4.80
N LEU A 188 -2.83 -5.27 6.03
CA LEU A 188 -3.29 -4.03 6.62
C LEU A 188 -2.23 -3.37 7.49
N PRO A 189 -2.21 -2.03 7.53
CA PRO A 189 -1.32 -1.26 8.38
C PRO A 189 -1.74 -1.37 9.85
N ILE A 190 -0.75 -1.36 10.76
CA ILE A 190 -0.98 -1.37 12.21
C ILE A 190 -0.17 -0.31 12.95
N GLY A 191 0.58 0.52 12.23
CA GLY A 191 1.56 1.45 12.80
C GLY A 191 1.05 2.88 12.97
N GLY A 192 -0.24 3.14 12.85
CA GLY A 192 -0.80 4.47 13.08
C GLY A 192 -0.58 4.95 14.52
N PRO A 193 -0.42 6.27 14.72
CA PRO A 193 -0.27 6.83 16.07
C PRO A 193 -1.59 6.95 16.83
N GLY A 194 -2.69 6.45 16.28
CA GLY A 194 -4.04 6.58 16.80
C GLY A 194 -4.73 7.89 16.41
N ASN A 195 -5.97 8.07 16.92
CA ASN A 195 -6.80 9.24 16.65
C ASN A 195 -7.05 9.52 15.15
N ASN A 196 -7.22 8.47 14.33
CA ASN A 196 -7.41 8.57 12.89
C ASN A 196 -6.32 9.38 12.18
N THR A 197 -5.07 9.27 12.65
CA THR A 197 -3.91 9.94 12.07
C THR A 197 -3.11 8.95 11.25
N TRP A 198 -2.74 9.31 10.02
CA TRP A 198 -2.04 8.48 9.04
C TRP A 198 -2.85 7.25 8.64
N THR A 199 -2.74 6.22 9.42
CA THR A 199 -3.31 4.91 9.18
C THR A 199 -3.79 4.29 10.50
N MET A 200 -4.32 3.08 10.46
CA MET A 200 -4.81 2.36 11.65
C MET A 200 -3.68 2.11 12.66
N ASP A 201 -4.02 2.24 13.94
CA ASP A 201 -3.23 1.64 15.02
C ASP A 201 -3.64 0.17 15.26
N VAL A 202 -3.02 -0.49 16.26
CA VAL A 202 -3.33 -1.88 16.60
C VAL A 202 -4.81 -2.08 16.96
N THR A 203 -5.43 -1.12 17.64
CA THR A 203 -6.85 -1.21 18.06
C THR A 203 -7.79 -1.15 16.86
N ASP A 204 -7.59 -0.17 15.99
CA ASP A 204 -8.38 -0.01 14.76
C ASP A 204 -8.18 -1.19 13.81
N ALA A 205 -6.95 -1.68 13.71
CA ALA A 205 -6.62 -2.85 12.88
C ALA A 205 -7.29 -4.13 13.38
N LEU A 206 -7.39 -4.34 14.70
CA LEU A 206 -8.15 -5.46 15.28
C LEU A 206 -9.65 -5.35 14.97
N GLU A 207 -10.20 -4.14 15.00
CA GLU A 207 -11.59 -3.93 14.62
C GLU A 207 -11.80 -4.17 13.11
N ALA A 208 -10.86 -3.72 12.26
CA ALA A 208 -10.87 -4.02 10.83
C ALA A 208 -10.87 -5.53 10.55
N VAL A 209 -10.08 -6.33 11.29
CA VAL A 209 -10.07 -7.79 11.14
C VAL A 209 -11.45 -8.39 11.45
N LYS A 210 -12.15 -7.92 12.48
CA LYS A 210 -13.50 -8.38 12.82
C LYS A 210 -14.51 -8.04 11.73
N ILE A 211 -14.47 -6.81 11.20
CA ILE A 211 -15.38 -6.32 10.16
C ILE A 211 -15.16 -7.08 8.85
N ILE A 212 -13.89 -7.26 8.45
CA ILE A 212 -13.50 -7.88 7.17
C ILE A 212 -13.64 -9.41 7.22
N ALA A 213 -13.39 -10.03 8.36
CA ALA A 213 -13.40 -11.48 8.59
C ALA A 213 -12.53 -12.26 7.58
N PRO A 214 -11.22 -11.98 7.48
CA PRO A 214 -10.30 -12.68 6.60
C PRO A 214 -9.97 -14.08 7.13
N LYS A 215 -9.40 -14.96 6.28
CA LYS A 215 -8.84 -16.24 6.75
C LYS A 215 -7.44 -16.07 7.35
N LYS A 216 -6.63 -15.20 6.75
CA LYS A 216 -5.26 -14.90 7.18
C LYS A 216 -5.01 -13.38 7.16
N VAL A 217 -4.20 -12.90 8.09
CA VAL A 217 -3.78 -11.50 8.20
C VAL A 217 -2.26 -11.39 8.12
N ILE A 218 -1.79 -10.38 7.40
CA ILE A 218 -0.38 -9.96 7.34
C ILE A 218 -0.34 -8.48 7.75
N PRO A 219 0.14 -8.14 8.96
CA PRO A 219 0.31 -6.75 9.35
C PRO A 219 1.49 -6.11 8.61
N CYS A 220 1.35 -4.85 8.24
CA CYS A 220 2.38 -4.06 7.57
C CYS A 220 2.44 -2.62 8.09
N HIS A 221 3.31 -1.81 7.52
CA HIS A 221 3.45 -0.38 7.78
C HIS A 221 3.62 -0.03 9.27
N TYR A 222 4.52 -0.72 9.94
CA TYR A 222 4.85 -0.47 11.35
C TYR A 222 6.34 -0.72 11.63
N ASN A 223 6.85 -0.12 12.71
CA ASN A 223 8.26 -0.22 13.13
C ASN A 223 9.26 0.15 12.02
N VAL A 224 8.90 1.14 11.22
CA VAL A 224 9.68 1.62 10.08
C VAL A 224 10.54 2.82 10.46
N ALA A 225 11.61 3.04 9.71
CA ALA A 225 12.47 4.19 9.85
C ALA A 225 12.05 5.29 8.86
N PHE A 226 12.04 6.55 9.32
CA PHE A 226 11.75 7.71 8.49
C PHE A 226 12.83 8.77 8.67
N PHE A 227 13.49 9.16 7.60
CA PHE A 227 14.67 10.01 7.63
C PHE A 227 15.70 9.48 8.62
N TRP A 228 16.03 10.25 9.69
CA TRP A 228 16.95 9.85 10.77
C TRP A 228 16.24 9.31 12.02
N ILE A 229 14.91 9.20 12.01
CA ILE A 229 14.13 8.73 13.13
C ILE A 229 13.85 7.24 12.93
N LYS A 230 14.33 6.40 13.85
CA LYS A 230 14.02 4.96 13.87
C LYS A 230 12.68 4.72 14.55
N ASN A 231 12.02 3.67 14.11
CA ASN A 231 10.76 3.19 14.71
C ASN A 231 9.66 4.26 14.77
N ILE A 232 9.50 5.04 13.71
CA ILE A 232 8.24 5.73 13.44
C ILE A 232 7.16 4.68 13.22
N ALA A 233 5.93 4.99 13.57
CA ALA A 233 4.81 4.05 13.42
C ALA A 233 5.00 2.76 14.23
N SER A 234 5.44 2.88 15.50
CA SER A 234 5.67 1.72 16.36
C SER A 234 4.37 0.98 16.69
N ALA A 235 4.39 -0.35 16.57
CA ALA A 235 3.30 -1.21 17.00
C ALA A 235 3.84 -2.49 17.65
N ASP A 236 3.08 -3.04 18.61
CA ASP A 236 3.33 -4.35 19.17
C ASP A 236 2.69 -5.43 18.26
N ASP A 237 3.47 -5.93 17.32
CA ASP A 237 3.05 -6.95 16.36
C ASP A 237 2.73 -8.29 17.03
N GLN A 238 3.36 -8.60 18.17
CA GLN A 238 3.09 -9.82 18.93
C GLN A 238 1.76 -9.73 19.68
N LEU A 239 1.44 -8.55 20.23
CA LEU A 239 0.12 -8.29 20.79
C LEU A 239 -0.94 -8.43 19.69
N PHE A 240 -0.74 -7.74 18.55
CA PHE A 240 -1.66 -7.82 17.42
C PHE A 240 -1.90 -9.27 16.99
N LYS A 241 -0.82 -10.03 16.77
CA LYS A 241 -0.91 -11.45 16.40
C LYS A 241 -1.75 -12.26 17.40
N ARG A 242 -1.44 -12.17 18.69
CA ARG A 242 -2.19 -12.91 19.73
C ARG A 242 -3.68 -12.55 19.73
N GLU A 243 -4.03 -11.29 19.57
CA GLU A 243 -5.44 -10.86 19.56
C GLU A 243 -6.17 -11.30 18.29
N VAL A 244 -5.52 -11.27 17.11
CA VAL A 244 -6.07 -11.80 15.86
C VAL A 244 -6.31 -13.31 15.95
N GLU A 245 -5.36 -14.06 16.52
CA GLU A 245 -5.48 -15.51 16.66
C GLU A 245 -6.60 -15.93 17.65
N LYS A 246 -6.91 -15.11 18.66
CA LYS A 246 -8.10 -15.28 19.53
C LYS A 246 -9.42 -15.15 18.75
N LEU A 247 -9.44 -14.42 17.63
CA LEU A 247 -10.61 -14.34 16.74
C LEU A 247 -10.74 -15.55 15.81
N GLY A 248 -9.82 -16.52 15.90
CA GLY A 248 -9.79 -17.69 15.00
C GLY A 248 -9.21 -17.39 13.62
N VAL A 249 -8.52 -16.28 13.45
CA VAL A 249 -7.89 -15.85 12.20
C VAL A 249 -6.39 -16.11 12.28
N GLU A 250 -5.80 -16.68 11.22
CA GLU A 250 -4.36 -16.88 11.16
C GLU A 250 -3.63 -15.53 11.00
N CYS A 251 -2.55 -15.31 11.76
CA CYS A 251 -1.74 -14.10 11.64
C CYS A 251 -0.27 -14.43 11.36
N SER A 252 0.24 -13.96 10.23
CA SER A 252 1.64 -14.13 9.82
C SER A 252 2.39 -12.81 9.86
N ILE A 253 3.35 -12.70 10.77
CA ILE A 253 4.28 -11.58 10.81
C ILE A 253 5.43 -11.88 9.84
N ILE A 254 5.52 -11.09 8.77
CA ILE A 254 6.55 -11.23 7.74
C ILE A 254 7.54 -10.08 7.91
N ARG A 255 8.80 -10.40 8.19
CA ARG A 255 9.86 -9.40 8.28
C ARG A 255 10.32 -8.96 6.90
N TYR A 256 11.07 -7.84 6.85
CA TYR A 256 11.61 -7.33 5.60
C TYR A 256 12.40 -8.39 4.82
N GLY A 257 11.99 -8.63 3.59
CA GLY A 257 12.60 -9.59 2.67
C GLY A 257 12.17 -11.04 2.86
N ASP A 258 11.44 -11.35 3.95
CA ASP A 258 10.90 -12.69 4.17
C ASP A 258 9.70 -12.96 3.26
N GLU A 259 9.45 -14.25 3.00
CA GLU A 259 8.32 -14.72 2.19
C GLU A 259 7.51 -15.78 2.93
N ILE A 260 6.23 -15.86 2.58
CA ILE A 260 5.34 -16.96 2.98
C ILE A 260 4.66 -17.56 1.77
N GLU A 261 4.27 -18.82 1.89
CA GLU A 261 3.35 -19.48 0.97
C GLU A 261 1.90 -19.41 1.48
N ILE A 262 0.97 -19.22 0.53
CA ILE A 262 -0.47 -19.16 0.80
C ILE A 262 -1.23 -20.05 -0.14
#